data_496ff320939b55812162869e0ba08529
#
_entry.id   496ff320939b55812162869e0ba08529
#
_cell.length_a   1.000
_cell.length_b   1.000
_cell.length_c   1.000
_cell.angle_alpha   90.00
_cell.angle_beta   90.00
_cell.angle_gamma   90.00
#
_symmetry.space_group_name_H-M   'P 1'
#
loop_
_entity.id
_entity.type
_entity.pdbx_description
1 polymer ?
#
loop_
_entity_poly.entity_id
_entity_poly.type
_entity_poly.pdbx_seq_one_letter_code
_entity_poly.pdbx_strand_id
1 'polypeptide(L)'
;LARQNFTTATEVMNTVVGAYAAEDITVGLQNTIVGALAGLQLTDADFNVAIGYAALSQDVLGSRSVAVGYGALDAQNFTTATNSYNTAVGNNAGGAVTTGVNNTLIGGVTGNTLTTGRNNTLLGKGTNVDNAAREGAIALGHDLGTHAADNSFRVIGAGGVYNTGNTSAWNTTSDRRIKKNIADSTVGLSEINQIQVRTFEYRTADEITDSDLQAYDKTQIAVDKSGTQVGCIAQELQAIVPTAVRTDDRGIHTVQDDELKWHLIKAVQELSTALD
;
A
#
# COMPACT_ATOMS: atom_id res chain seq x y z
N LEU A 1 22.33 -23.51 19.47
CA LEU A 1 22.48 -22.56 20.60
C LEU A 1 23.89 -22.55 21.19
N ALA A 2 24.92 -22.61 20.34
CA ALA A 2 26.31 -22.76 20.81
C ALA A 2 26.86 -21.52 21.55
N ARG A 3 26.26 -20.36 21.37
CA ARG A 3 26.72 -19.07 21.95
C ARG A 3 25.83 -18.54 23.05
N GLN A 4 24.76 -19.23 23.42
CA GLN A 4 23.85 -18.76 24.46
C GLN A 4 24.58 -18.73 25.81
N ASN A 5 24.60 -17.55 26.45
CA ASN A 5 25.36 -17.32 27.68
C ASN A 5 24.58 -16.46 28.67
N PHE A 6 23.98 -17.11 29.67
CA PHE A 6 23.29 -16.44 30.77
C PHE A 6 24.14 -16.49 32.02
N THR A 7 24.29 -15.36 32.69
CA THR A 7 25.00 -15.23 33.98
C THR A 7 24.11 -15.58 35.19
N THR A 8 22.81 -15.70 34.99
CA THR A 8 21.80 -16.07 35.99
C THR A 8 20.87 -17.14 35.43
N ALA A 9 20.19 -17.88 36.28
CA ALA A 9 19.19 -18.86 35.87
C ALA A 9 18.05 -18.16 35.11
N THR A 10 17.92 -18.42 33.81
CA THR A 10 16.95 -17.76 32.92
C THR A 10 16.17 -18.81 32.15
N GLU A 11 14.85 -18.70 32.13
CA GLU A 11 14.00 -19.53 31.28
C GLU A 11 14.04 -19.00 29.83
N VAL A 12 14.78 -19.69 29.00
CA VAL A 12 15.11 -19.22 27.63
C VAL A 12 13.97 -19.41 26.64
N MET A 13 13.28 -20.55 26.72
CA MET A 13 12.14 -20.94 25.88
C MET A 13 12.36 -20.76 24.36
N ASN A 14 13.61 -20.89 23.87
CA ASN A 14 13.90 -20.86 22.44
C ASN A 14 13.71 -22.25 21.80
N THR A 15 13.05 -22.31 20.65
CA THR A 15 12.98 -23.49 19.78
C THR A 15 13.82 -23.25 18.54
N VAL A 16 14.90 -24.02 18.34
CA VAL A 16 15.84 -23.82 17.22
C VAL A 16 16.11 -25.14 16.52
N VAL A 17 15.85 -25.18 15.21
CA VAL A 17 16.06 -26.35 14.36
C VAL A 17 16.66 -25.93 13.01
N GLY A 18 17.83 -26.41 12.66
CA GLY A 18 18.47 -26.19 11.36
C GLY A 18 19.98 -25.90 11.48
N ALA A 19 20.67 -26.02 10.35
CA ALA A 19 22.12 -25.73 10.30
C ALA A 19 22.30 -24.19 10.43
N TYR A 20 23.15 -23.77 11.36
CA TYR A 20 23.43 -22.36 11.68
C TYR A 20 22.20 -21.57 12.08
N ALA A 21 21.08 -22.21 12.43
CA ALA A 21 19.91 -21.54 12.95
C ALA A 21 20.23 -20.86 14.30
N ALA A 22 19.93 -19.57 14.45
CA ALA A 22 20.23 -18.78 15.66
C ALA A 22 21.69 -18.97 16.16
N GLU A 23 22.67 -18.97 15.25
CA GLU A 23 24.06 -19.24 15.60
C GLU A 23 24.60 -18.21 16.59
N ASP A 24 24.31 -16.94 16.38
CA ASP A 24 24.84 -15.83 17.17
C ASP A 24 23.99 -15.48 18.43
N ILE A 25 22.89 -16.21 18.69
CA ILE A 25 22.02 -15.90 19.82
C ILE A 25 22.76 -16.02 21.16
N THR A 26 22.74 -14.95 21.94
CA THR A 26 23.42 -14.87 23.24
C THR A 26 22.44 -14.88 24.41
N VAL A 27 21.62 -13.85 24.55
CA VAL A 27 20.67 -13.68 25.66
C VAL A 27 19.21 -13.57 25.20
N GLY A 28 18.97 -13.64 23.88
CA GLY A 28 17.61 -13.59 23.31
C GLY A 28 16.71 -14.72 23.76
N LEU A 29 15.44 -14.42 24.01
CA LEU A 29 14.45 -15.28 24.64
C LEU A 29 13.22 -15.51 23.76
N GLN A 30 12.56 -16.65 23.97
CA GLN A 30 11.22 -16.95 23.42
C GLN A 30 11.14 -16.85 21.89
N ASN A 31 12.22 -17.26 21.20
CA ASN A 31 12.27 -17.29 19.75
C ASN A 31 11.92 -18.70 19.21
N THR A 32 11.19 -18.76 18.11
CA THR A 32 10.95 -19.99 17.33
C THR A 32 11.66 -19.88 15.99
N ILE A 33 12.75 -20.62 15.81
CA ILE A 33 13.65 -20.50 14.67
C ILE A 33 13.83 -21.87 14.01
N VAL A 34 13.34 -22.01 12.77
CA VAL A 34 13.37 -23.29 12.04
C VAL A 34 13.82 -23.07 10.59
N GLY A 35 14.95 -23.62 10.23
CA GLY A 35 15.53 -23.56 8.90
C GLY A 35 17.01 -23.25 8.93
N ALA A 36 17.74 -23.64 7.88
CA ALA A 36 19.15 -23.29 7.79
C ALA A 36 19.31 -21.77 7.67
N LEU A 37 20.27 -21.20 8.41
CA LEU A 37 20.56 -19.77 8.50
C LEU A 37 19.39 -18.91 9.02
N ALA A 38 18.30 -19.49 9.49
CA ALA A 38 17.19 -18.71 10.07
C ALA A 38 17.68 -18.02 11.35
N GLY A 39 17.38 -16.72 11.49
CA GLY A 39 17.78 -15.92 12.65
C GLY A 39 19.28 -15.92 12.94
N LEU A 40 20.13 -16.09 11.93
CA LEU A 40 21.56 -16.34 12.05
C LEU A 40 22.26 -15.34 12.98
N GLN A 41 22.02 -14.05 12.79
CA GLN A 41 22.70 -12.95 13.49
C GLN A 41 21.95 -12.42 14.72
N LEU A 42 20.79 -12.99 15.08
CA LEU A 42 20.08 -12.61 16.30
C LEU A 42 20.99 -12.76 17.53
N THR A 43 21.10 -11.73 18.36
CA THR A 43 21.91 -11.78 19.59
C THR A 43 21.05 -11.65 20.85
N ASP A 44 20.50 -10.45 21.11
CA ASP A 44 19.63 -10.14 22.25
C ASP A 44 18.25 -9.70 21.72
N ALA A 45 17.67 -10.58 20.90
CA ALA A 45 16.39 -10.36 20.24
C ALA A 45 15.34 -11.36 20.73
N ASP A 46 14.16 -10.89 21.07
CA ASP A 46 13.14 -11.69 21.73
C ASP A 46 11.87 -11.86 20.89
N PHE A 47 11.12 -12.93 21.17
CA PHE A 47 9.77 -13.13 20.66
C PHE A 47 9.68 -13.21 19.12
N ASN A 48 10.74 -13.64 18.43
CA ASN A 48 10.71 -13.76 16.99
C ASN A 48 10.27 -15.16 16.53
N VAL A 49 9.57 -15.21 15.40
CA VAL A 49 9.30 -16.44 14.65
C VAL A 49 10.02 -16.32 13.31
N ALA A 50 11.01 -17.15 13.07
CA ALA A 50 11.77 -17.23 11.82
C ALA A 50 11.73 -18.66 11.28
N ILE A 51 10.93 -18.90 10.24
CA ILE A 51 10.72 -20.23 9.65
C ILE A 51 11.03 -20.19 8.16
N GLY A 52 12.08 -20.87 7.75
CA GLY A 52 12.54 -20.96 6.36
C GLY A 52 14.03 -20.70 6.24
N TYR A 53 14.61 -21.05 5.09
CA TYR A 53 16.01 -20.75 4.81
C TYR A 53 16.24 -19.24 4.85
N ALA A 54 17.23 -18.78 5.63
CA ALA A 54 17.62 -17.39 5.79
C ALA A 54 16.46 -16.43 6.20
N ALA A 55 15.38 -16.95 6.79
CA ALA A 55 14.36 -16.09 7.37
C ALA A 55 14.96 -15.27 8.54
N LEU A 56 14.81 -13.94 8.51
CA LEU A 56 15.33 -13.03 9.54
C LEU A 56 16.84 -13.18 9.81
N SER A 57 17.65 -13.43 8.75
CA SER A 57 19.03 -13.88 8.91
C SER A 57 20.00 -12.77 9.33
N GLN A 58 19.74 -11.49 8.97
CA GLN A 58 20.66 -10.38 9.21
C GLN A 58 20.27 -9.52 10.43
N ASP A 59 19.14 -9.76 11.06
CA ASP A 59 18.69 -8.98 12.20
C ASP A 59 19.53 -9.30 13.45
N VAL A 60 19.90 -8.25 14.19
CA VAL A 60 20.75 -8.40 15.39
C VAL A 60 19.94 -8.20 16.67
N LEU A 61 19.15 -7.13 16.76
CA LEU A 61 18.44 -6.70 17.99
C LEU A 61 16.95 -6.41 17.77
N GLY A 62 16.39 -6.83 16.61
CA GLY A 62 14.97 -6.69 16.34
C GLY A 62 14.14 -7.77 17.01
N SER A 63 13.11 -7.37 17.72
CA SER A 63 12.22 -8.27 18.46
C SER A 63 10.80 -8.24 17.88
N ARG A 64 10.02 -9.30 18.15
CA ARG A 64 8.59 -9.40 17.82
C ARG A 64 8.28 -9.43 16.31
N SER A 65 9.19 -9.95 15.51
CA SER A 65 8.98 -10.20 14.10
C SER A 65 8.43 -11.61 13.83
N VAL A 66 7.62 -11.75 12.80
CA VAL A 66 7.20 -13.03 12.23
C VAL A 66 7.70 -13.11 10.77
N ALA A 67 8.63 -13.97 10.50
CA ALA A 67 9.23 -14.22 9.19
C ALA A 67 9.03 -15.68 8.79
N VAL A 68 8.14 -15.97 7.85
CA VAL A 68 7.84 -17.33 7.40
C VAL A 68 7.99 -17.43 5.88
N GLY A 69 9.00 -18.14 5.44
CA GLY A 69 9.35 -18.36 4.03
C GLY A 69 10.84 -18.21 3.78
N TYR A 70 11.28 -18.65 2.61
CA TYR A 70 12.66 -18.43 2.14
C TYR A 70 12.96 -16.93 2.10
N GLY A 71 13.99 -16.46 2.79
CA GLY A 71 14.41 -15.04 2.77
C GLY A 71 13.35 -14.05 3.26
N ALA A 72 12.34 -14.49 4.03
CA ALA A 72 11.38 -13.55 4.62
C ALA A 72 12.11 -12.64 5.63
N LEU A 73 11.97 -11.30 5.50
CA LEU A 73 12.68 -10.29 6.30
C LEU A 73 14.21 -10.47 6.34
N ASP A 74 14.81 -11.02 5.28
CA ASP A 74 16.23 -11.34 5.26
C ASP A 74 17.13 -10.12 5.53
N ALA A 75 16.80 -8.95 4.96
CA ALA A 75 17.58 -7.72 5.14
C ALA A 75 17.24 -6.94 6.42
N GLN A 76 16.26 -7.38 7.23
CA GLN A 76 15.93 -6.69 8.49
C GLN A 76 17.17 -6.67 9.40
N ASN A 77 17.53 -5.47 9.89
CA ASN A 77 18.71 -5.33 10.73
C ASN A 77 18.59 -4.11 11.67
N PHE A 78 18.16 -4.39 12.88
CA PHE A 78 18.16 -3.42 13.97
C PHE A 78 19.42 -3.57 14.81
N THR A 79 20.23 -2.53 14.84
CA THR A 79 21.46 -2.45 15.65
C THR A 79 21.22 -1.89 17.05
N THR A 80 19.99 -1.50 17.35
CA THR A 80 19.49 -1.12 18.68
C THR A 80 18.27 -1.94 19.01
N ALA A 81 18.05 -2.24 20.29
CA ALA A 81 16.89 -3.01 20.75
C ALA A 81 15.57 -2.36 20.28
N THR A 82 14.88 -3.02 19.37
CA THR A 82 13.68 -2.47 18.70
C THR A 82 12.58 -3.51 18.63
N ASN A 83 11.40 -3.16 19.07
CA ASN A 83 10.20 -3.94 18.79
C ASN A 83 9.71 -3.62 17.36
N SER A 84 10.05 -4.49 16.42
CA SER A 84 9.79 -4.23 15.00
C SER A 84 8.33 -4.48 14.59
N TYR A 85 7.66 -5.48 15.21
CA TYR A 85 6.29 -5.90 14.89
C TYR A 85 6.04 -6.13 13.39
N ASN A 86 7.06 -6.54 12.65
CA ASN A 86 6.91 -6.90 11.25
C ASN A 86 6.37 -8.33 11.12
N THR A 87 5.41 -8.52 10.24
CA THR A 87 4.90 -9.83 9.84
C THR A 87 5.12 -10.04 8.35
N ALA A 88 5.95 -10.99 7.98
CA ALA A 88 6.21 -11.35 6.58
C ALA A 88 6.00 -12.84 6.36
N VAL A 89 5.10 -13.19 5.46
CA VAL A 89 4.76 -14.56 5.12
C VAL A 89 4.82 -14.77 3.60
N GLY A 90 5.75 -15.56 3.13
CA GLY A 90 5.95 -15.87 1.73
C GLY A 90 7.44 -15.87 1.34
N ASN A 91 7.74 -16.46 0.18
CA ASN A 91 9.09 -16.44 -0.37
C ASN A 91 9.53 -14.99 -0.59
N ASN A 92 10.63 -14.58 0.05
CA ASN A 92 11.21 -13.25 -0.02
C ASN A 92 10.22 -12.11 0.35
N ALA A 93 9.22 -12.39 1.19
CA ALA A 93 8.30 -11.38 1.69
C ALA A 93 9.06 -10.40 2.60
N GLY A 94 8.98 -9.10 2.30
CA GLY A 94 9.72 -8.07 3.03
C GLY A 94 11.24 -8.22 2.96
N GLY A 95 11.78 -8.93 1.96
CA GLY A 95 13.22 -9.22 1.88
C GLY A 95 14.12 -7.99 1.78
N ALA A 96 13.58 -6.82 1.43
CA ALA A 96 14.32 -5.55 1.40
C ALA A 96 14.13 -4.69 2.66
N VAL A 97 13.20 -5.05 3.57
CA VAL A 97 12.95 -4.28 4.79
C VAL A 97 14.19 -4.30 5.68
N THR A 98 14.72 -3.13 6.01
CA THR A 98 15.91 -2.97 6.87
C THR A 98 15.53 -2.52 8.28
N THR A 99 15.05 -1.29 8.44
CA THR A 99 14.68 -0.69 9.72
C THR A 99 13.20 -0.26 9.77
N GLY A 100 12.41 -0.67 8.77
CA GLY A 100 10.95 -0.49 8.78
C GLY A 100 10.28 -1.27 9.90
N VAL A 101 9.21 -0.74 10.49
CA VAL A 101 8.47 -1.33 11.60
C VAL A 101 6.97 -1.40 11.33
N ASN A 102 6.27 -2.28 12.06
CA ASN A 102 4.81 -2.41 12.01
C ASN A 102 4.28 -2.74 10.60
N ASN A 103 5.01 -3.49 9.80
CA ASN A 103 4.58 -3.87 8.46
C ASN A 103 3.98 -5.27 8.44
N THR A 104 2.88 -5.45 7.69
CA THR A 104 2.27 -6.76 7.39
C THR A 104 2.42 -7.04 5.90
N LEU A 105 3.25 -8.03 5.56
CA LEU A 105 3.70 -8.33 4.19
C LEU A 105 3.42 -9.81 3.89
N ILE A 106 2.32 -10.10 3.20
CA ILE A 106 1.89 -11.49 2.95
C ILE A 106 1.80 -11.76 1.46
N GLY A 107 2.63 -12.66 0.97
CA GLY A 107 2.74 -13.06 -0.43
C GLY A 107 4.19 -13.14 -0.89
N GLY A 108 4.46 -13.92 -1.93
CA GLY A 108 5.82 -13.99 -2.50
C GLY A 108 6.29 -12.64 -3.04
N VAL A 109 7.51 -12.23 -2.72
CA VAL A 109 8.17 -10.98 -3.12
C VAL A 109 7.37 -9.71 -2.80
N THR A 110 6.50 -9.77 -1.79
CA THR A 110 5.72 -8.64 -1.30
C THR A 110 6.59 -7.68 -0.50
N GLY A 111 6.43 -6.36 -0.70
CA GLY A 111 7.19 -5.34 0.02
C GLY A 111 8.68 -5.27 -0.34
N ASN A 112 9.05 -5.72 -1.53
CA ASN A 112 10.46 -5.82 -1.95
C ASN A 112 11.13 -4.48 -2.25
N THR A 113 10.38 -3.38 -2.30
CA THR A 113 10.89 -2.01 -2.43
C THR A 113 10.92 -1.27 -1.10
N LEU A 114 10.22 -1.81 -0.09
CA LEU A 114 10.10 -1.20 1.23
C LEU A 114 11.37 -1.46 2.04
N THR A 115 12.04 -0.41 2.53
CA THR A 115 13.25 -0.54 3.36
C THR A 115 13.05 0.03 4.76
N THR A 116 12.73 1.30 4.90
CA THR A 116 12.57 2.02 6.17
C THR A 116 11.12 2.38 6.47
N GLY A 117 10.21 2.13 5.54
CA GLY A 117 8.78 2.44 5.67
C GLY A 117 8.10 1.65 6.79
N ARG A 118 7.00 2.19 7.29
CA ARG A 118 6.29 1.66 8.47
C ARG A 118 4.78 1.68 8.32
N ASN A 119 4.12 0.86 9.16
CA ASN A 119 2.66 0.80 9.23
C ASN A 119 2.00 0.39 7.90
N ASN A 120 2.68 -0.39 7.06
CA ASN A 120 2.14 -0.82 5.79
C ASN A 120 1.49 -2.20 5.90
N THR A 121 0.41 -2.42 5.15
CA THR A 121 -0.26 -3.71 4.99
C THR A 121 -0.32 -4.06 3.51
N LEU A 122 0.54 -4.97 3.08
CA LEU A 122 0.65 -5.41 1.69
C LEU A 122 0.29 -6.89 1.60
N LEU A 123 -0.77 -7.22 0.88
CA LEU A 123 -1.29 -8.59 0.75
C LEU A 123 -1.37 -8.99 -0.73
N GLY A 124 -0.66 -10.06 -1.08
CA GLY A 124 -0.63 -10.66 -2.40
C GLY A 124 0.76 -10.68 -3.02
N LYS A 125 0.98 -11.60 -3.95
CA LYS A 125 2.27 -11.76 -4.62
C LYS A 125 2.68 -10.47 -5.34
N GLY A 126 3.93 -10.02 -5.16
CA GLY A 126 4.48 -8.85 -5.87
C GLY A 126 3.82 -7.51 -5.51
N THR A 127 3.01 -7.46 -4.45
CA THR A 127 2.43 -6.19 -3.97
C THR A 127 3.51 -5.33 -3.36
N ASN A 128 3.78 -4.17 -3.96
CA ASN A 128 4.89 -3.29 -3.60
C ASN A 128 4.45 -1.83 -3.41
N VAL A 129 5.36 -1.04 -2.88
CA VAL A 129 5.29 0.42 -2.77
C VAL A 129 6.32 1.07 -3.72
N ASP A 130 6.09 2.32 -4.12
CA ASP A 130 6.97 3.07 -5.02
C ASP A 130 8.19 3.68 -4.30
N ASN A 131 8.11 3.78 -2.98
CA ASN A 131 9.12 4.46 -2.16
C ASN A 131 9.55 3.57 -1.00
N ALA A 132 10.85 3.49 -0.79
CA ALA A 132 11.49 2.72 0.27
C ALA A 132 11.03 3.10 1.70
N ALA A 133 10.60 4.33 1.90
CA ALA A 133 10.16 4.89 3.18
C ALA A 133 8.62 5.06 3.28
N ARG A 134 7.83 4.40 2.40
CA ARG A 134 6.36 4.51 2.39
C ARG A 134 5.74 4.23 3.75
N GLU A 135 4.76 5.04 4.15
CA GLU A 135 4.08 4.94 5.43
C GLU A 135 2.56 4.80 5.29
N GLY A 136 1.97 3.89 6.06
CA GLY A 136 0.52 3.72 6.17
C GLY A 136 -0.18 3.21 4.90
N ALA A 137 0.54 2.62 3.96
CA ALA A 137 -0.05 2.07 2.75
C ALA A 137 -0.79 0.75 3.02
N ILE A 138 -2.02 0.63 2.53
CA ILE A 138 -2.77 -0.62 2.51
C ILE A 138 -2.96 -1.02 1.04
N ALA A 139 -2.39 -2.15 0.61
CA ALA A 139 -2.50 -2.65 -0.74
C ALA A 139 -2.89 -4.13 -0.75
N LEU A 140 -3.96 -4.45 -1.48
CA LEU A 140 -4.51 -5.81 -1.61
C LEU A 140 -4.57 -6.20 -3.09
N GLY A 141 -3.98 -7.32 -3.46
CA GLY A 141 -3.99 -7.82 -4.84
C GLY A 141 -2.65 -8.46 -5.23
N HIS A 142 -2.45 -8.74 -6.51
CA HIS A 142 -1.21 -9.35 -6.99
C HIS A 142 -0.53 -8.44 -8.02
N ASP A 143 0.82 -8.50 -8.07
CA ASP A 143 1.68 -7.76 -9.00
C ASP A 143 1.24 -6.29 -9.14
N LEU A 144 0.84 -5.71 -8.00
CA LEU A 144 0.49 -4.30 -7.92
C LEU A 144 1.76 -3.49 -8.18
N GLY A 145 1.82 -2.87 -9.33
CA GLY A 145 2.77 -1.79 -9.56
C GLY A 145 2.73 -0.79 -8.40
N THR A 146 3.75 -0.01 -8.28
CA THR A 146 4.06 0.86 -7.16
C THR A 146 2.86 1.60 -6.56
N HIS A 147 2.67 1.47 -5.25
CA HIS A 147 1.66 2.22 -4.50
C HIS A 147 2.22 3.58 -4.09
N ALA A 148 1.67 4.64 -4.66
CA ALA A 148 2.33 5.95 -4.74
C ALA A 148 1.90 6.99 -3.68
N ALA A 149 1.20 6.63 -2.59
CA ALA A 149 0.79 7.59 -1.58
C ALA A 149 0.81 7.03 -0.16
N ASP A 150 1.25 7.85 0.80
CA ASP A 150 1.15 7.53 2.22
C ASP A 150 -0.33 7.55 2.68
N ASN A 151 -0.63 6.78 3.73
CA ASN A 151 -1.96 6.72 4.34
C ASN A 151 -3.09 6.46 3.35
N SER A 152 -2.87 5.58 2.38
CA SER A 152 -3.79 5.31 1.29
C SER A 152 -4.17 3.83 1.20
N PHE A 153 -5.35 3.57 0.65
CA PHE A 153 -5.91 2.25 0.46
C PHE A 153 -6.06 1.94 -1.03
N ARG A 154 -5.51 0.81 -1.47
CA ARG A 154 -5.60 0.35 -2.85
C ARG A 154 -5.97 -1.12 -2.91
N VAL A 155 -6.97 -1.45 -3.70
CA VAL A 155 -7.30 -2.82 -4.07
C VAL A 155 -7.20 -2.94 -5.58
N ILE A 156 -6.49 -3.95 -6.07
CA ILE A 156 -6.45 -4.27 -7.50
C ILE A 156 -6.89 -5.72 -7.69
N GLY A 157 -7.89 -5.88 -8.53
CA GLY A 157 -8.40 -7.12 -9.08
C GLY A 157 -9.22 -6.78 -10.31
N ALA A 158 -9.42 -7.72 -11.21
CA ALA A 158 -10.30 -7.53 -12.35
C ALA A 158 -11.72 -7.15 -11.86
N GLY A 159 -12.14 -5.89 -12.13
CA GLY A 159 -13.49 -5.43 -11.81
C GLY A 159 -13.63 -4.41 -10.65
N GLY A 160 -12.55 -4.00 -9.98
CA GLY A 160 -12.61 -2.91 -8.98
C GLY A 160 -13.04 -3.35 -7.57
N VAL A 161 -13.23 -2.37 -6.69
CA VAL A 161 -13.70 -2.58 -5.31
C VAL A 161 -15.19 -2.88 -5.31
N TYR A 162 -15.58 -4.05 -4.84
CA TYR A 162 -16.98 -4.48 -4.74
C TYR A 162 -17.48 -4.32 -3.30
N ASN A 163 -18.55 -3.55 -3.11
CA ASN A 163 -19.26 -3.46 -1.85
C ASN A 163 -20.65 -4.13 -2.02
N THR A 164 -20.85 -5.28 -1.38
CA THR A 164 -22.10 -6.03 -1.43
C THR A 164 -23.18 -5.48 -0.49
N GLY A 165 -22.85 -4.46 0.31
CA GLY A 165 -23.74 -3.86 1.31
C GLY A 165 -24.79 -2.88 0.74
N ASN A 166 -24.96 -2.81 -0.59
CA ASN A 166 -25.89 -1.91 -1.29
C ASN A 166 -25.67 -0.41 -0.99
N THR A 167 -24.47 -0.03 -0.56
CA THR A 167 -24.03 1.37 -0.44
C THR A 167 -22.65 1.52 -1.07
N SER A 168 -22.49 2.47 -1.98
CA SER A 168 -21.18 2.81 -2.58
C SER A 168 -20.50 3.99 -1.89
N ALA A 169 -21.07 4.48 -0.78
CA ALA A 169 -20.60 5.68 -0.13
C ALA A 169 -19.51 5.41 0.91
N TRP A 170 -18.37 6.07 0.74
CA TRP A 170 -17.38 6.29 1.78
C TRP A 170 -17.79 7.54 2.56
N ASN A 171 -17.89 7.45 3.89
CA ASN A 171 -18.24 8.60 4.72
C ASN A 171 -17.11 9.63 4.70
N THR A 172 -17.46 10.88 4.43
CA THR A 172 -16.53 12.01 4.49
C THR A 172 -16.78 12.81 5.76
N THR A 173 -15.75 13.04 6.56
CA THR A 173 -15.86 13.90 7.75
C THR A 173 -16.14 15.35 7.33
N SER A 174 -17.24 15.92 7.84
CA SER A 174 -17.71 17.26 7.44
C SER A 174 -18.13 18.14 8.63
N ASP A 175 -17.52 17.92 9.81
CA ASP A 175 -17.82 18.69 11.02
C ASP A 175 -17.22 20.10 10.93
N ARG A 176 -18.04 21.13 11.22
CA ARG A 176 -17.64 22.53 11.21
C ARG A 176 -16.45 22.83 12.13
N ARG A 177 -16.32 22.10 13.24
CA ARG A 177 -15.27 22.30 14.25
C ARG A 177 -13.86 21.98 13.74
N ILE A 178 -13.76 21.15 12.71
CA ILE A 178 -12.48 20.74 12.09
C ILE A 178 -12.25 21.40 10.73
N LYS A 179 -13.21 22.19 10.23
CA LYS A 179 -13.07 22.97 9.00
C LYS A 179 -12.73 24.43 9.32
N LYS A 180 -11.90 25.04 8.50
CA LYS A 180 -11.53 26.45 8.59
C LYS A 180 -11.75 27.14 7.22
N ASN A 181 -11.80 28.46 7.20
CA ASN A 181 -11.93 29.27 5.98
C ASN A 181 -13.16 28.86 5.14
N ILE A 182 -14.28 28.62 5.82
CA ILE A 182 -15.53 28.20 5.17
C ILE A 182 -16.07 29.37 4.37
N ALA A 183 -16.17 29.19 3.05
CA ALA A 183 -16.75 30.16 2.11
C ALA A 183 -17.67 29.43 1.11
N ASP A 184 -18.52 30.18 0.43
CA ASP A 184 -19.37 29.65 -0.63
C ASP A 184 -18.49 29.23 -1.84
N SER A 185 -18.92 28.17 -2.54
CA SER A 185 -18.30 27.76 -3.79
C SER A 185 -18.50 28.81 -4.87
N THR A 186 -17.44 29.09 -5.63
CA THR A 186 -17.50 29.93 -6.82
C THR A 186 -17.82 29.15 -8.09
N VAL A 187 -17.76 27.82 -8.06
CA VAL A 187 -18.14 26.95 -9.17
C VAL A 187 -19.62 26.64 -9.06
N GLY A 188 -20.39 27.05 -10.03
CA GLY A 188 -21.85 26.96 -10.04
C GLY A 188 -22.41 26.66 -11.44
N LEU A 189 -23.54 27.24 -11.79
CA LEU A 189 -24.28 26.99 -13.03
C LEU A 189 -23.46 27.31 -14.29
N SER A 190 -22.68 28.40 -14.25
CA SER A 190 -21.83 28.81 -15.38
C SER A 190 -20.81 27.73 -15.77
N GLU A 191 -20.10 27.17 -14.81
CA GLU A 191 -19.07 26.15 -15.00
C GLU A 191 -19.72 24.80 -15.34
N ILE A 192 -20.75 24.39 -14.63
CA ILE A 192 -21.46 23.13 -14.86
C ILE A 192 -22.02 23.06 -16.29
N ASN A 193 -22.54 24.17 -16.84
CA ASN A 193 -23.04 24.22 -18.21
C ASN A 193 -21.95 24.06 -19.29
N GLN A 194 -20.69 24.23 -18.95
CA GLN A 194 -19.57 24.03 -19.87
C GLN A 194 -19.09 22.56 -19.93
N ILE A 195 -19.44 21.76 -18.91
CA ILE A 195 -19.01 20.35 -18.86
C ILE A 195 -19.69 19.56 -19.97
N GLN A 196 -18.88 18.93 -20.80
CA GLN A 196 -19.36 18.07 -21.89
C GLN A 196 -19.58 16.65 -21.37
N VAL A 197 -20.83 16.20 -21.39
CA VAL A 197 -21.15 14.79 -21.15
C VAL A 197 -20.94 14.03 -22.47
N ARG A 198 -20.05 13.02 -22.40
CA ARG A 198 -19.64 12.23 -23.56
C ARG A 198 -20.10 10.78 -23.45
N THR A 199 -20.27 10.13 -24.55
CA THR A 199 -20.27 8.67 -24.65
C THR A 199 -18.93 8.21 -25.23
N PHE A 200 -18.33 7.16 -24.64
CA PHE A 200 -17.04 6.62 -25.06
C PHE A 200 -16.94 5.14 -24.78
N GLU A 201 -15.93 4.50 -25.33
CA GLU A 201 -15.50 3.14 -24.99
C GLU A 201 -14.05 3.18 -24.51
N TYR A 202 -13.69 2.28 -23.60
CA TYR A 202 -12.30 2.15 -23.19
C TYR A 202 -11.52 1.41 -24.27
N ARG A 203 -10.30 1.87 -24.54
CA ARG A 203 -9.36 1.20 -25.43
C ARG A 203 -8.83 -0.06 -24.78
N THR A 204 -8.68 -1.11 -25.56
CA THR A 204 -7.89 -2.27 -25.18
C THR A 204 -6.39 -1.92 -25.09
N ALA A 205 -5.59 -2.76 -24.43
CA ALA A 205 -4.15 -2.54 -24.33
C ALA A 205 -3.48 -2.33 -25.69
N ASP A 206 -3.90 -3.08 -26.72
CA ASP A 206 -3.35 -2.98 -28.07
C ASP A 206 -3.73 -1.69 -28.81
N GLU A 207 -4.87 -1.09 -28.45
CA GLU A 207 -5.36 0.17 -29.03
C GLU A 207 -4.75 1.41 -28.37
N ILE A 208 -4.00 1.27 -27.27
CA ILE A 208 -3.27 2.37 -26.62
C ILE A 208 -1.98 2.61 -27.39
N THR A 209 -1.97 3.64 -28.25
CA THR A 209 -0.84 4.00 -29.13
C THR A 209 -0.19 5.33 -28.78
N ASP A 210 -0.65 6.02 -27.73
CA ASP A 210 -0.12 7.30 -27.32
C ASP A 210 1.35 7.18 -26.91
N SER A 211 2.20 8.10 -27.42
CA SER A 211 3.65 8.07 -27.20
C SER A 211 4.04 8.23 -25.74
N ASP A 212 3.28 9.02 -24.99
CA ASP A 212 3.59 9.31 -23.59
C ASP A 212 3.29 8.11 -22.69
N LEU A 213 2.43 7.20 -23.16
CA LEU A 213 2.08 5.97 -22.46
C LEU A 213 2.90 4.74 -22.88
N GLN A 214 3.78 4.87 -23.90
CA GLN A 214 4.57 3.74 -24.41
C GLN A 214 5.59 3.19 -23.39
N ALA A 215 6.02 4.00 -22.43
CA ALA A 215 6.95 3.58 -21.37
C ALA A 215 6.32 2.67 -20.32
N TYR A 216 4.99 2.54 -20.30
CA TYR A 216 4.24 1.79 -19.28
C TYR A 216 3.68 0.48 -19.84
N ASP A 217 3.48 -0.50 -18.98
CA ASP A 217 2.77 -1.72 -19.33
C ASP A 217 1.29 -1.40 -19.62
N LYS A 218 0.91 -1.51 -20.87
CA LYS A 218 -0.42 -1.15 -21.36
C LYS A 218 -1.53 -1.99 -20.73
N THR A 219 -1.24 -3.19 -20.29
CA THR A 219 -2.21 -4.06 -19.60
C THR A 219 -2.57 -3.53 -18.20
N GLN A 220 -1.70 -2.73 -17.60
CA GLN A 220 -1.93 -2.10 -16.29
C GLN A 220 -2.62 -0.74 -16.37
N ILE A 221 -2.66 -0.12 -17.54
CA ILE A 221 -3.33 1.18 -17.76
C ILE A 221 -4.66 1.03 -18.51
N ALA A 222 -4.82 -0.03 -19.29
CA ALA A 222 -6.10 -0.34 -19.94
C ALA A 222 -7.19 -0.64 -18.91
N VAL A 223 -8.38 -0.11 -19.13
CA VAL A 223 -9.55 -0.38 -18.30
C VAL A 223 -10.35 -1.52 -18.93
N ASP A 224 -10.40 -2.67 -18.26
CA ASP A 224 -11.16 -3.83 -18.72
C ASP A 224 -12.67 -3.59 -18.49
N LYS A 225 -13.27 -2.79 -19.36
CA LYS A 225 -14.70 -2.50 -19.34
C LYS A 225 -15.21 -2.35 -20.76
N SER A 226 -16.03 -3.31 -21.19
CA SER A 226 -16.61 -3.32 -22.53
C SER A 226 -17.87 -2.47 -22.64
N GLY A 227 -18.22 -2.08 -23.86
CA GLY A 227 -19.44 -1.35 -24.21
C GLY A 227 -19.35 0.15 -23.94
N THR A 228 -20.36 0.86 -24.42
CA THR A 228 -20.44 2.32 -24.35
C THR A 228 -20.63 2.80 -22.91
N GLN A 229 -19.80 3.73 -22.50
CA GLN A 229 -19.83 4.42 -21.21
C GLN A 229 -20.35 5.82 -21.38
N VAL A 230 -20.83 6.44 -20.29
CA VAL A 230 -21.24 7.85 -20.23
C VAL A 230 -20.39 8.54 -19.15
N GLY A 231 -19.82 9.69 -19.46
CA GLY A 231 -19.01 10.47 -18.51
C GLY A 231 -18.43 11.71 -19.16
N CYS A 232 -17.42 12.29 -18.53
CA CYS A 232 -16.64 13.40 -19.07
C CYS A 232 -15.21 12.94 -19.38
N ILE A 233 -14.54 13.70 -20.24
CA ILE A 233 -13.11 13.52 -20.51
C ILE A 233 -12.32 14.38 -19.53
N ALA A 234 -11.38 13.79 -18.81
CA ALA A 234 -10.65 14.47 -17.73
C ALA A 234 -9.93 15.74 -18.21
N GLN A 235 -9.32 15.73 -19.39
CA GLN A 235 -8.65 16.89 -19.98
C GLN A 235 -9.63 18.03 -20.30
N GLU A 236 -10.87 17.72 -20.76
CA GLU A 236 -11.91 18.72 -20.97
C GLU A 236 -12.39 19.30 -19.64
N LEU A 237 -12.60 18.45 -18.64
CA LEU A 237 -13.00 18.86 -17.31
C LEU A 237 -11.94 19.70 -16.60
N GLN A 238 -10.66 19.38 -16.78
CA GLN A 238 -9.54 20.11 -16.15
C GLN A 238 -9.50 21.59 -16.55
N ALA A 239 -9.96 21.92 -17.77
CA ALA A 239 -10.04 23.30 -18.22
C ALA A 239 -11.15 24.11 -17.52
N ILE A 240 -12.15 23.44 -16.95
CA ILE A 240 -13.34 24.06 -16.34
C ILE A 240 -13.26 24.02 -14.81
N VAL A 241 -13.01 22.84 -14.25
CA VAL A 241 -12.88 22.56 -12.82
C VAL A 241 -11.58 21.80 -12.56
N PRO A 242 -10.43 22.48 -12.52
CA PRO A 242 -9.12 21.83 -12.37
C PRO A 242 -8.99 20.97 -11.11
N THR A 243 -9.66 21.35 -10.03
CA THR A 243 -9.64 20.67 -8.74
C THR A 243 -10.33 19.30 -8.78
N ALA A 244 -11.26 19.10 -9.72
CA ALA A 244 -11.95 17.83 -9.94
C ALA A 244 -11.12 16.82 -10.77
N VAL A 245 -9.89 17.16 -11.16
CA VAL A 245 -9.02 16.27 -11.93
C VAL A 245 -7.71 16.06 -11.19
N ARG A 246 -7.30 14.80 -11.09
CA ARG A 246 -5.96 14.40 -10.61
C ARG A 246 -5.20 13.72 -11.72
N THR A 247 -3.89 13.94 -11.72
CA THR A 247 -2.94 13.27 -12.60
C THR A 247 -2.06 12.37 -11.76
N ASP A 248 -1.93 11.10 -12.14
CA ASP A 248 -1.01 10.19 -11.48
C ASP A 248 0.44 10.37 -11.99
N ASP A 249 1.38 9.62 -11.42
CA ASP A 249 2.81 9.65 -11.77
C ASP A 249 3.11 9.19 -13.20
N ARG A 250 2.14 8.56 -13.88
CA ARG A 250 2.19 8.13 -15.27
C ARG A 250 1.62 9.17 -16.23
N GLY A 251 1.13 10.30 -15.73
CA GLY A 251 0.45 11.31 -16.52
C GLY A 251 -1.01 10.99 -16.86
N ILE A 252 -1.58 9.92 -16.27
CA ILE A 252 -2.98 9.56 -16.50
C ILE A 252 -3.88 10.41 -15.62
N HIS A 253 -4.86 11.05 -16.25
CA HIS A 253 -5.85 11.88 -15.57
C HIS A 253 -7.04 11.05 -15.06
N THR A 254 -7.47 11.34 -13.85
CA THR A 254 -8.67 10.77 -13.23
C THR A 254 -9.62 11.87 -12.77
N VAL A 255 -10.92 11.60 -12.83
CA VAL A 255 -11.96 12.53 -12.38
C VAL A 255 -12.37 12.21 -10.94
N GLN A 256 -12.47 13.23 -10.11
CA GLN A 256 -13.01 13.20 -8.75
C GLN A 256 -14.47 13.69 -8.77
N ASP A 257 -15.39 12.76 -8.92
CA ASP A 257 -16.82 13.06 -9.09
C ASP A 257 -17.50 13.56 -7.79
N ASP A 258 -16.90 13.30 -6.62
CA ASP A 258 -17.46 13.78 -5.34
C ASP A 258 -17.54 15.31 -5.25
N GLU A 259 -16.56 16.03 -5.80
CA GLU A 259 -16.56 17.49 -5.85
C GLU A 259 -17.64 18.00 -6.80
N LEU A 260 -17.80 17.36 -7.95
CA LEU A 260 -18.80 17.73 -8.96
C LEU A 260 -20.24 17.63 -8.43
N LYS A 261 -20.53 16.71 -7.51
CA LYS A 261 -21.85 16.60 -6.87
C LYS A 261 -22.22 17.86 -6.11
N TRP A 262 -21.26 18.46 -5.39
CA TRP A 262 -21.49 19.70 -4.64
C TRP A 262 -21.63 20.91 -5.56
N HIS A 263 -20.87 20.99 -6.64
CA HIS A 263 -21.01 22.02 -7.66
C HIS A 263 -22.35 21.90 -8.39
N LEU A 264 -22.84 20.69 -8.65
CA LEU A 264 -24.17 20.48 -9.23
C LEU A 264 -25.28 20.98 -8.29
N ILE A 265 -25.17 20.75 -6.98
CA ILE A 265 -26.13 21.27 -5.99
C ILE A 265 -26.13 22.81 -6.04
N LYS A 266 -24.96 23.45 -6.10
CA LYS A 266 -24.85 24.91 -6.21
C LYS A 266 -25.48 25.43 -7.51
N ALA A 267 -25.21 24.75 -8.64
CA ALA A 267 -25.79 25.10 -9.93
C ALA A 267 -27.35 25.04 -9.93
N VAL A 268 -27.92 24.02 -9.31
CA VAL A 268 -29.37 23.86 -9.14
C VAL A 268 -29.95 25.00 -8.27
N GLN A 269 -29.25 25.39 -7.20
CA GLN A 269 -29.67 26.53 -6.35
C GLN A 269 -29.69 27.86 -7.14
N GLU A 270 -28.67 28.11 -7.96
CA GLU A 270 -28.59 29.29 -8.82
C GLU A 270 -29.67 29.28 -9.90
N LEU A 271 -29.93 28.13 -10.52
CA LEU A 271 -31.02 27.99 -11.49
C LEU A 271 -32.39 28.23 -10.85
N SER A 272 -32.64 27.71 -9.65
CA SER A 272 -33.90 27.99 -8.92
C SER A 272 -34.10 29.47 -8.65
N THR A 273 -33.03 30.15 -8.19
CA THR A 273 -33.09 31.58 -7.92
C THR A 273 -33.31 32.44 -9.19
N ALA A 274 -32.86 31.96 -10.35
CA ALA A 274 -33.03 32.65 -11.62
C ALA A 274 -34.45 32.48 -12.23
N LEU A 275 -35.22 31.51 -11.73
CA LEU A 275 -36.58 31.21 -12.16
C LEU A 275 -37.65 31.88 -11.29
N ASP A 276 -37.30 32.35 -10.10
CA ASP A 276 -38.10 33.15 -9.19
C ASP A 276 -38.04 34.64 -9.56
#